data_a4449c35b561c3dc7d5889090a05898e
#
_entry.id   a4449c35b561c3dc7d5889090a05898e
#
_cell.length_a   1.000
_cell.length_b   1.000
_cell.length_c   1.000
_cell.angle_alpha   90.00
_cell.angle_beta   90.00
_cell.angle_gamma   90.00
#
_symmetry.space_group_name_H-M   'P 1'
#
loop_
_entity.id
_entity.type
_entity.pdbx_description
1 polymer ?
#
loop_
_entity_poly.entity_id
_entity_poly.type
_entity_poly.pdbx_seq_one_letter_code
_entity_poly.pdbx_strand_id
1 'polypeptide(L)'
;MQQCVSVLQQSSNIQTRLGLLMLLSSWTTKCQPAVAALLSIPSVIPYLTGQIGSNEHDEMERLAQGVCAFLLGLAITHNDNSVAVGTQEKLLQLVEKRIGTEIFMDKLGEISKHEAYNKALKHPQLKCQDASELVFDNKFCAVFKLSEHAVINKLESALSQQEDTGERAVDPGILMQYKDMIREQDQRINE
;
A
#
# COMPACT_ATOMS: atom_id res chain seq x y z
N MET A 1 2.77 8.99 18.55
CA MET A 1 2.50 7.97 17.53
C MET A 1 1.96 6.66 18.13
N GLN A 2 2.62 6.04 19.08
CA GLN A 2 2.18 4.77 19.69
C GLN A 2 0.75 4.81 20.24
N GLN A 3 0.38 5.86 20.97
CA GLN A 3 -1.01 6.04 21.45
C GLN A 3 -2.02 6.14 20.32
N CYS A 4 -1.71 6.87 19.23
CA CYS A 4 -2.60 6.96 18.06
C CYS A 4 -2.83 5.59 17.42
N VAL A 5 -1.77 4.80 17.29
CA VAL A 5 -1.87 3.43 16.76
C VAL A 5 -2.67 2.52 17.69
N SER A 6 -2.46 2.62 19.01
CA SER A 6 -3.24 1.85 20.00
C SER A 6 -4.74 2.17 19.92
N VAL A 7 -5.10 3.45 19.85
CA VAL A 7 -6.51 3.88 19.71
C VAL A 7 -7.07 3.44 18.35
N LEU A 8 -6.30 3.57 17.27
CA LEU A 8 -6.68 3.12 15.94
C LEU A 8 -7.07 1.64 15.91
N GLN A 9 -6.29 0.79 16.58
CA GLN A 9 -6.51 -0.67 16.62
C GLN A 9 -7.67 -1.09 17.52
N GLN A 10 -7.98 -0.31 18.53
CA GLN A 10 -9.03 -0.61 19.51
C GLN A 10 -10.39 0.03 19.17
N SER A 11 -10.39 1.04 18.32
CA SER A 11 -11.61 1.78 18.00
C SER A 11 -12.53 1.00 17.07
N SER A 12 -13.78 0.84 17.46
CA SER A 12 -14.86 0.37 16.59
C SER A 12 -15.50 1.51 15.77
N ASN A 13 -15.23 2.77 16.14
CA ASN A 13 -15.77 3.92 15.44
C ASN A 13 -14.96 4.21 14.17
N ILE A 14 -15.59 4.08 13.02
CA ILE A 14 -14.96 4.24 11.71
C ILE A 14 -14.41 5.66 11.48
N GLN A 15 -15.11 6.70 11.94
CA GLN A 15 -14.64 8.08 11.80
C GLN A 15 -13.39 8.34 12.63
N THR A 16 -13.32 7.80 13.85
CA THR A 16 -12.11 7.85 14.68
C THR A 16 -10.94 7.17 13.97
N ARG A 17 -11.18 5.99 13.39
CA ARG A 17 -10.16 5.25 12.63
C ARG A 17 -9.69 6.04 11.42
N LEU A 18 -10.60 6.57 10.61
CA LEU A 18 -10.26 7.42 9.45
C LEU A 18 -9.48 8.66 9.87
N GLY A 19 -9.92 9.39 10.89
CA GLY A 19 -9.22 10.57 11.38
C GLY A 19 -7.79 10.27 11.83
N LEU A 20 -7.58 9.17 12.54
CA LEU A 20 -6.24 8.74 12.98
C LEU A 20 -5.36 8.29 11.80
N LEU A 21 -5.93 7.58 10.83
CA LEU A 21 -5.20 7.17 9.62
C LEU A 21 -4.78 8.39 8.79
N MET A 22 -5.65 9.38 8.61
CA MET A 22 -5.33 10.65 7.93
C MET A 22 -4.25 11.44 8.67
N LEU A 23 -4.31 11.49 10.01
CA LEU A 23 -3.28 12.12 10.84
C LEU A 23 -1.92 11.44 10.67
N LEU A 24 -1.88 10.10 10.77
CA LEU A 24 -0.66 9.32 10.60
C LEU A 24 -0.09 9.48 9.19
N SER A 25 -0.93 9.49 8.16
CA SER A 25 -0.52 9.73 6.78
C SER A 25 0.10 11.12 6.60
N SER A 26 -0.50 12.14 7.20
CA SER A 26 0.04 13.51 7.18
C SER A 26 1.39 13.62 7.89
N TRP A 27 1.58 12.90 9.00
CA TRP A 27 2.85 12.90 9.74
C TRP A 27 3.98 12.19 9.01
N THR A 28 3.66 11.10 8.29
CA THR A 28 4.66 10.27 7.59
C THR A 28 5.03 10.83 6.22
N THR A 29 4.21 11.72 5.66
CA THR A 29 4.49 12.33 4.35
C THR A 29 5.77 13.15 4.40
N LYS A 30 6.77 12.77 3.59
CA LYS A 30 8.10 13.42 3.50
C LYS A 30 8.84 13.54 4.83
N CYS A 31 8.57 12.64 5.79
CA CYS A 31 9.16 12.66 7.12
C CYS A 31 9.70 11.28 7.50
N GLN A 32 10.95 10.98 7.12
CA GLN A 32 11.62 9.70 7.41
C GLN A 32 11.61 9.34 8.91
N PRO A 33 11.89 10.26 9.85
CA PRO A 33 11.81 9.93 11.28
C PRO A 33 10.41 9.50 11.72
N ALA A 34 9.35 10.08 11.14
CA ALA A 34 7.98 9.69 11.46
C ALA A 34 7.66 8.30 10.89
N VAL A 35 8.15 7.98 9.70
CA VAL A 35 8.05 6.63 9.10
C VAL A 35 8.78 5.61 9.98
N ALA A 36 10.01 5.88 10.38
CA ALA A 36 10.78 5.01 11.26
C ALA A 36 10.06 4.78 12.61
N ALA A 37 9.53 5.85 13.21
CA ALA A 37 8.76 5.76 14.46
C ALA A 37 7.46 4.95 14.29
N LEU A 38 6.77 5.05 13.15
CA LEU A 38 5.59 4.25 12.83
C LEU A 38 5.96 2.77 12.69
N LEU A 39 6.96 2.46 11.88
CA LEU A 39 7.41 1.09 11.59
C LEU A 39 8.05 0.41 12.81
N SER A 40 8.52 1.17 13.79
CA SER A 40 9.03 0.63 15.06
C SER A 40 7.93 0.08 15.97
N ILE A 41 6.66 0.31 15.66
CA ILE A 41 5.53 -0.24 16.42
C ILE A 41 5.17 -1.62 15.84
N PRO A 42 5.41 -2.74 16.56
CA PRO A 42 5.32 -4.09 15.97
C PRO A 42 3.95 -4.46 15.40
N SER A 43 2.89 -3.86 15.93
CA SER A 43 1.52 -4.16 15.53
C SER A 43 1.04 -3.40 14.27
N VAL A 44 1.80 -2.40 13.79
CA VAL A 44 1.37 -1.53 12.68
C VAL A 44 1.31 -2.30 11.36
N ILE A 45 2.40 -2.97 10.99
CA ILE A 45 2.46 -3.71 9.72
C ILE A 45 1.38 -4.78 9.66
N PRO A 46 1.20 -5.66 10.67
CA PRO A 46 0.11 -6.64 10.69
C PRO A 46 -1.28 -6.00 10.62
N TYR A 47 -1.49 -4.88 11.29
CA TYR A 47 -2.76 -4.16 11.25
C TYR A 47 -3.07 -3.64 9.86
N LEU A 48 -2.15 -2.86 9.26
CA LEU A 48 -2.36 -2.27 7.93
C LEU A 48 -2.60 -3.36 6.88
N THR A 49 -1.78 -4.41 6.87
CA THR A 49 -1.94 -5.51 5.90
C THR A 49 -3.22 -6.30 6.09
N GLY A 50 -3.64 -6.52 7.34
CA GLY A 50 -4.91 -7.16 7.65
C GLY A 50 -6.11 -6.33 7.17
N GLN A 51 -6.07 -5.01 7.36
CA GLN A 51 -7.13 -4.11 6.90
C GLN A 51 -7.20 -4.06 5.36
N ILE A 52 -6.08 -3.90 4.68
CA ILE A 52 -6.04 -3.82 3.21
C ILE A 52 -6.52 -5.13 2.58
N GLY A 53 -6.14 -6.28 3.14
CA GLY A 53 -6.52 -7.60 2.62
C GLY A 53 -7.93 -8.07 2.99
N SER A 54 -8.66 -7.33 3.83
CA SER A 54 -10.03 -7.72 4.20
C SER A 54 -11.04 -7.34 3.12
N ASN A 55 -12.08 -8.19 2.98
CA ASN A 55 -13.20 -7.95 2.07
C ASN A 55 -14.37 -7.34 2.84
N GLU A 56 -14.44 -6.02 2.84
CA GLU A 56 -15.52 -5.29 3.47
C GLU A 56 -16.51 -4.76 2.41
N HIS A 57 -17.79 -4.84 2.71
CA HIS A 57 -18.85 -4.33 1.83
C HIS A 57 -19.28 -2.91 2.20
N ASP A 58 -19.03 -2.48 3.44
CA ASP A 58 -19.33 -1.13 3.90
C ASP A 58 -18.42 -0.10 3.23
N GLU A 59 -19.00 0.98 2.73
CA GLU A 59 -18.30 2.02 1.99
C GLU A 59 -17.23 2.73 2.83
N MET A 60 -17.54 3.02 4.09
CA MET A 60 -16.62 3.70 5.00
C MET A 60 -15.45 2.80 5.41
N GLU A 61 -15.70 1.50 5.56
CA GLU A 61 -14.64 0.51 5.80
C GLU A 61 -13.73 0.38 4.57
N ARG A 62 -14.27 0.40 3.34
CA ARG A 62 -13.46 0.42 2.12
C ARG A 62 -12.58 1.67 2.03
N LEU A 63 -13.11 2.83 2.43
CA LEU A 63 -12.31 4.05 2.52
C LEU A 63 -11.18 3.92 3.55
N ALA A 64 -11.46 3.35 4.72
CA ALA A 64 -10.42 3.10 5.72
C ALA A 64 -9.33 2.17 5.19
N GLN A 65 -9.70 1.14 4.43
CA GLN A 65 -8.75 0.25 3.73
C GLN A 65 -7.89 1.02 2.72
N GLY A 66 -8.49 1.94 1.95
CA GLY A 66 -7.78 2.81 1.03
C GLY A 66 -6.76 3.70 1.74
N VAL A 67 -7.15 4.31 2.88
CA VAL A 67 -6.23 5.14 3.68
C VAL A 67 -5.14 4.29 4.34
N CYS A 68 -5.43 3.03 4.72
CA CYS A 68 -4.40 2.08 5.17
C CYS A 68 -3.40 1.76 4.05
N ALA A 69 -3.87 1.54 2.81
CA ALA A 69 -3.01 1.33 1.65
C ALA A 69 -2.15 2.58 1.39
N PHE A 70 -2.72 3.77 1.46
CA PHE A 70 -1.98 5.01 1.32
C PHE A 70 -0.90 5.18 2.40
N LEU A 71 -1.21 4.93 3.67
CA LEU A 71 -0.26 5.01 4.78
C LEU A 71 0.89 4.00 4.61
N LEU A 72 0.61 2.77 4.19
CA LEU A 72 1.62 1.78 3.88
C LEU A 72 2.47 2.20 2.67
N GLY A 73 1.85 2.75 1.63
CA GLY A 73 2.54 3.31 0.46
C GLY A 73 3.49 4.46 0.81
N LEU A 74 3.07 5.37 1.70
CA LEU A 74 3.94 6.44 2.23
C LEU A 74 5.12 5.86 3.04
N ALA A 75 4.85 4.83 3.85
CA ALA A 75 5.89 4.15 4.62
C ALA A 75 6.92 3.45 3.71
N ILE A 76 6.51 2.96 2.54
CA ILE A 76 7.42 2.41 1.51
C ILE A 76 8.21 3.54 0.85
N THR A 77 7.51 4.61 0.41
CA THR A 77 8.10 5.69 -0.41
C THR A 77 9.12 6.52 0.37
N HIS A 78 8.85 6.78 1.66
CA HIS A 78 9.68 7.64 2.52
C HIS A 78 10.53 6.86 3.53
N ASN A 79 10.75 5.57 3.30
CA ASN A 79 11.53 4.69 4.16
C ASN A 79 13.03 5.00 4.08
N ASP A 80 13.69 5.13 5.22
CA ASP A 80 15.15 5.27 5.33
C ASP A 80 15.86 3.94 5.63
N ASN A 81 15.09 2.83 5.71
CA ASN A 81 15.56 1.49 6.06
C ASN A 81 16.20 1.35 7.46
N SER A 82 16.00 2.33 8.34
CA SER A 82 16.55 2.30 9.71
C SER A 82 15.90 1.23 10.58
N VAL A 83 14.68 0.80 10.25
CA VAL A 83 13.92 -0.22 10.99
C VAL A 83 14.04 -1.57 10.30
N ALA A 84 14.82 -2.48 10.87
CA ALA A 84 15.17 -3.78 10.27
C ALA A 84 13.97 -4.68 9.90
N VAL A 85 12.86 -4.60 10.65
CA VAL A 85 11.64 -5.38 10.38
C VAL A 85 10.76 -4.75 9.30
N GLY A 86 10.93 -3.47 9.02
CA GLY A 86 10.12 -2.68 8.10
C GLY A 86 10.95 -2.01 7.01
N THR A 87 11.96 -2.69 6.44
CA THR A 87 12.71 -2.14 5.30
C THR A 87 11.83 -2.02 4.06
N GLN A 88 12.16 -1.10 3.19
CA GLN A 88 11.41 -0.86 1.94
C GLN A 88 11.20 -2.16 1.16
N GLU A 89 12.25 -2.96 1.00
CA GLU A 89 12.19 -4.24 0.29
C GLU A 89 11.20 -5.22 0.94
N LYS A 90 11.25 -5.38 2.28
CA LYS A 90 10.32 -6.26 3.00
C LYS A 90 8.87 -5.80 2.87
N LEU A 91 8.63 -4.49 2.92
CA LEU A 91 7.28 -3.94 2.75
C LEU A 91 6.77 -4.16 1.31
N LEU A 92 7.62 -4.00 0.30
CA LEU A 92 7.28 -4.29 -1.10
C LEU A 92 6.95 -5.77 -1.30
N GLN A 93 7.79 -6.68 -0.79
CA GLN A 93 7.52 -8.12 -0.83
C GLN A 93 6.21 -8.50 -0.12
N LEU A 94 5.88 -7.79 0.95
CA LEU A 94 4.64 -8.01 1.68
C LEU A 94 3.42 -7.55 0.88
N VAL A 95 3.50 -6.41 0.19
CA VAL A 95 2.45 -5.96 -0.73
C VAL A 95 2.27 -6.98 -1.86
N GLU A 96 3.36 -7.39 -2.52
CA GLU A 96 3.33 -8.31 -3.64
C GLU A 96 2.78 -9.70 -3.25
N LYS A 97 3.35 -10.32 -2.20
CA LYS A 97 3.09 -11.74 -1.87
C LYS A 97 1.88 -11.96 -0.98
N ARG A 98 1.52 -10.99 -0.13
CA ARG A 98 0.47 -11.17 0.87
C ARG A 98 -0.80 -10.42 0.57
N ILE A 99 -0.71 -9.22 0.04
CA ILE A 99 -1.88 -8.39 -0.30
C ILE A 99 -2.28 -8.65 -1.75
N GLY A 100 -1.33 -8.66 -2.67
CA GLY A 100 -1.51 -8.58 -4.10
C GLY A 100 -1.47 -7.12 -4.58
N THR A 101 -0.67 -6.84 -5.60
CA THR A 101 -0.48 -5.46 -6.09
C THR A 101 -1.77 -4.87 -6.64
N GLU A 102 -2.55 -5.65 -7.38
CA GLU A 102 -3.85 -5.21 -7.92
C GLU A 102 -4.80 -4.81 -6.81
N ILE A 103 -4.93 -5.64 -5.76
CA ILE A 103 -5.77 -5.36 -4.60
C ILE A 103 -5.30 -4.06 -3.91
N PHE A 104 -4.00 -3.90 -3.72
CA PHE A 104 -3.43 -2.70 -3.11
C PHE A 104 -3.78 -1.44 -3.92
N MET A 105 -3.61 -1.49 -5.24
CA MET A 105 -3.89 -0.37 -6.16
C MET A 105 -5.39 -0.04 -6.20
N ASP A 106 -6.25 -1.05 -6.22
CA ASP A 106 -7.70 -0.85 -6.16
C ASP A 106 -8.13 -0.18 -4.87
N LYS A 107 -7.62 -0.65 -3.72
CA LYS A 107 -7.91 -0.02 -2.42
C LYS A 107 -7.41 1.41 -2.36
N LEU A 108 -6.20 1.69 -2.85
CA LEU A 108 -5.66 3.05 -2.92
C LEU A 108 -6.57 3.97 -3.77
N GLY A 109 -7.04 3.48 -4.91
CA GLY A 109 -7.90 4.22 -5.83
C GLY A 109 -9.31 4.52 -5.29
N GLU A 110 -9.79 3.80 -4.27
CA GLU A 110 -11.10 4.07 -3.65
C GLU A 110 -11.17 5.49 -3.04
N ILE A 111 -10.04 6.04 -2.59
CA ILE A 111 -9.99 7.39 -2.01
C ILE A 111 -10.37 8.44 -3.07
N SER A 112 -9.73 8.42 -4.23
CA SER A 112 -9.94 9.43 -5.30
C SER A 112 -11.29 9.26 -6.01
N LYS A 113 -11.86 8.05 -6.02
CA LYS A 113 -13.19 7.76 -6.59
C LYS A 113 -14.33 8.27 -5.71
N HIS A 114 -14.11 8.42 -4.40
CA HIS A 114 -15.16 8.76 -3.45
C HIS A 114 -15.61 10.22 -3.57
N GLU A 115 -16.92 10.48 -3.47
CA GLU A 115 -17.50 11.82 -3.62
C GLU A 115 -16.96 12.82 -2.60
N ALA A 116 -16.79 12.38 -1.34
CA ALA A 116 -16.28 13.20 -0.25
C ALA A 116 -14.86 13.75 -0.53
N TYR A 117 -14.02 13.01 -1.26
CA TYR A 117 -12.69 13.47 -1.68
C TYR A 117 -12.79 14.68 -2.61
N ASN A 118 -13.63 14.59 -3.64
CA ASN A 118 -13.84 15.66 -4.59
C ASN A 118 -14.48 16.89 -3.93
N LYS A 119 -15.42 16.67 -3.00
CA LYS A 119 -16.07 17.72 -2.21
C LYS A 119 -15.06 18.45 -1.33
N ALA A 120 -14.21 17.71 -0.61
CA ALA A 120 -13.19 18.28 0.27
C ALA A 120 -12.12 19.07 -0.50
N LEU A 121 -11.71 18.64 -1.70
CA LEU A 121 -10.78 19.40 -2.55
C LEU A 121 -11.35 20.74 -3.04
N LYS A 122 -12.64 20.78 -3.40
CA LYS A 122 -13.31 21.97 -3.92
C LYS A 122 -13.66 22.98 -2.84
N HIS A 123 -13.93 22.50 -1.62
CA HIS A 123 -14.42 23.31 -0.52
C HIS A 123 -13.49 23.19 0.69
N PRO A 124 -12.39 23.98 0.76
CA PRO A 124 -11.42 23.92 1.86
C PRO A 124 -12.02 24.19 3.26
N GLN A 125 -13.12 24.93 3.33
CA GLN A 125 -13.87 25.18 4.55
C GLN A 125 -15.16 24.38 4.53
N LEU A 126 -15.13 23.23 5.17
CA LEU A 126 -16.29 22.39 5.33
C LEU A 126 -17.26 23.04 6.33
N LYS A 127 -18.40 23.49 5.83
CA LYS A 127 -19.56 23.83 6.66
C LYS A 127 -20.34 22.53 6.90
N CYS A 128 -19.90 21.74 7.85
CA CYS A 128 -20.64 20.56 8.28
C CYS A 128 -21.62 20.97 9.37
N GLN A 129 -22.90 20.54 9.25
CA GLN A 129 -23.89 20.69 10.31
C GLN A 129 -23.64 19.65 11.42
N ASP A 130 -23.12 18.50 11.05
CA ASP A 130 -22.73 17.44 11.96
C ASP A 130 -21.30 16.93 11.67
N ALA A 131 -20.56 16.62 12.72
CA ALA A 131 -19.22 16.03 12.60
C ALA A 131 -19.23 14.65 11.90
N SER A 132 -20.36 13.95 11.91
CA SER A 132 -20.56 12.67 11.22
C SER A 132 -20.51 12.79 9.70
N GLU A 133 -20.77 13.98 9.14
CA GLU A 133 -20.70 14.23 7.70
C GLU A 133 -19.26 14.46 7.20
N LEU A 134 -18.31 14.67 8.11
CA LEU A 134 -16.91 14.93 7.76
C LEU A 134 -16.16 13.63 7.54
N VAL A 135 -15.97 13.26 6.28
CA VAL A 135 -15.19 12.07 5.90
C VAL A 135 -13.74 12.43 5.68
N PHE A 136 -13.47 13.42 4.84
CA PHE A 136 -12.13 13.88 4.49
C PHE A 136 -11.95 15.37 4.76
N ASP A 137 -10.78 15.77 5.27
CA ASP A 137 -10.36 17.17 5.31
C ASP A 137 -9.57 17.56 4.03
N ASN A 138 -9.59 18.86 3.72
CA ASN A 138 -8.91 19.38 2.54
C ASN A 138 -7.39 19.18 2.58
N LYS A 139 -6.77 19.24 3.77
CA LYS A 139 -5.30 19.09 3.91
C LYS A 139 -4.89 17.65 3.59
N PHE A 140 -5.63 16.66 4.11
CA PHE A 140 -5.39 15.26 3.78
C PHE A 140 -5.55 15.02 2.27
N CYS A 141 -6.63 15.53 1.67
CA CYS A 141 -6.86 15.40 0.23
C CYS A 141 -5.74 16.02 -0.62
N ALA A 142 -5.20 17.17 -0.19
CA ALA A 142 -4.06 17.80 -0.85
C ALA A 142 -2.79 16.95 -0.73
N VAL A 143 -2.51 16.38 0.47
CA VAL A 143 -1.38 15.47 0.72
C VAL A 143 -1.53 14.22 -0.15
N PHE A 144 -2.71 13.61 -0.16
CA PHE A 144 -2.99 12.44 -0.99
C PHE A 144 -2.72 12.73 -2.47
N LYS A 145 -3.31 13.77 -3.02
CA LYS A 145 -3.13 14.19 -4.43
C LYS A 145 -1.67 14.39 -4.82
N LEU A 146 -0.87 14.96 -3.92
CA LEU A 146 0.56 15.22 -4.17
C LEU A 146 1.42 13.95 -4.07
N SER A 147 0.98 12.95 -3.32
CA SER A 147 1.80 11.78 -2.97
C SER A 147 1.34 10.50 -3.67
N GLU A 148 0.09 10.41 -4.13
CA GLU A 148 -0.48 9.23 -4.79
C GLU A 148 0.39 8.72 -5.94
N HIS A 149 0.77 9.59 -6.86
CA HIS A 149 1.65 9.24 -7.99
C HIS A 149 3.01 8.72 -7.56
N ALA A 150 3.60 9.31 -6.52
CA ALA A 150 4.90 8.85 -6.02
C ALA A 150 4.80 7.44 -5.41
N VAL A 151 3.69 7.14 -4.72
CA VAL A 151 3.42 5.82 -4.17
C VAL A 151 3.23 4.79 -5.29
N ILE A 152 2.41 5.11 -6.30
CA ILE A 152 2.15 4.23 -7.45
C ILE A 152 3.45 3.94 -8.20
N ASN A 153 4.17 4.97 -8.62
CA ASN A 153 5.44 4.81 -9.36
C ASN A 153 6.48 4.01 -8.58
N LYS A 154 6.50 4.15 -7.25
CA LYS A 154 7.43 3.39 -6.42
C LYS A 154 7.13 1.90 -6.41
N LEU A 155 5.85 1.53 -6.35
CA LEU A 155 5.41 0.14 -6.42
C LEU A 155 5.66 -0.46 -7.80
N GLU A 156 5.28 0.23 -8.87
CA GLU A 156 5.47 -0.22 -10.25
C GLU A 156 6.96 -0.42 -10.59
N SER A 157 7.81 0.53 -10.19
CA SER A 157 9.26 0.43 -10.42
C SER A 157 9.89 -0.76 -9.70
N ALA A 158 9.39 -1.10 -8.51
CA ALA A 158 9.89 -2.24 -7.75
C ALA A 158 9.47 -3.58 -8.39
N LEU A 159 8.27 -3.65 -8.94
CA LEU A 159 7.76 -4.84 -9.64
C LEU A 159 8.53 -5.08 -10.94
N SER A 160 8.76 -4.04 -11.75
CA SER A 160 9.50 -4.13 -13.00
C SER A 160 10.95 -4.61 -12.80
N GLN A 161 11.57 -4.27 -11.66
CA GLN A 161 12.92 -4.74 -11.32
C GLN A 161 12.96 -6.22 -10.91
N GLN A 162 11.87 -6.77 -10.40
CA GLN A 162 11.80 -8.18 -10.01
C GLN A 162 11.54 -9.11 -11.20
N GLU A 163 10.80 -8.66 -12.21
CA GLU A 163 10.62 -9.42 -13.46
C GLU A 163 11.96 -9.62 -14.18
N ASP A 164 12.82 -8.60 -14.23
CA ASP A 164 14.13 -8.66 -14.88
C ASP A 164 15.14 -9.56 -14.12
N THR A 165 14.95 -9.76 -12.81
CA THR A 165 15.75 -10.70 -12.00
C THR A 165 15.21 -12.12 -12.03
N GLY A 166 13.92 -12.32 -12.28
CA GLY A 166 13.28 -13.64 -12.40
C GLY A 166 13.64 -14.38 -13.69
N GLU A 167 13.84 -13.67 -14.80
CA GLU A 167 14.25 -14.27 -16.07
C GLU A 167 15.75 -14.62 -16.14
N ARG A 168 16.59 -14.08 -15.25
CA ARG A 168 18.05 -14.35 -15.24
C ARG A 168 18.47 -15.57 -14.42
N ALA A 169 17.55 -16.26 -13.75
CA ALA A 169 17.88 -17.43 -12.94
C ALA A 169 17.59 -18.78 -13.63
N VAL A 170 17.36 -18.81 -14.93
CA VAL A 170 17.40 -20.07 -15.68
C VAL A 170 18.85 -20.32 -16.08
N ASP A 171 19.52 -21.21 -15.36
CA ASP A 171 20.87 -21.67 -15.66
C ASP A 171 20.96 -22.03 -17.17
N PRO A 172 21.85 -21.38 -17.94
CA PRO A 172 22.02 -21.69 -19.36
C PRO A 172 22.24 -23.19 -19.63
N GLY A 173 22.77 -23.94 -18.66
CA GLY A 173 22.94 -25.38 -18.69
C GLY A 173 21.61 -26.14 -18.70
N ILE A 174 20.63 -25.66 -17.96
CA ILE A 174 19.27 -26.28 -17.90
C ILE A 174 18.54 -26.03 -19.23
N LEU A 175 18.64 -24.84 -19.80
CA LEU A 175 18.05 -24.51 -21.11
C LEU A 175 18.65 -25.36 -22.24
N MET A 176 19.94 -25.67 -22.16
CA MET A 176 20.60 -26.51 -23.13
C MET A 176 20.16 -27.98 -23.01
N GLN A 177 20.02 -28.50 -21.79
CA GLN A 177 19.49 -29.85 -21.55
C GLN A 177 18.04 -30.01 -22.04
N TYR A 178 17.19 -29.00 -21.86
CA TYR A 178 15.81 -29.04 -22.37
C TYR A 178 15.77 -29.01 -23.90
N LYS A 179 16.64 -28.24 -24.56
CA LYS A 179 16.74 -28.22 -26.03
C LYS A 179 17.24 -29.55 -26.60
N ASP A 180 18.16 -30.19 -25.94
CA ASP A 180 18.69 -31.50 -26.37
C ASP A 180 17.64 -32.59 -26.15
N MET A 181 16.90 -32.56 -25.06
CA MET A 181 15.80 -33.51 -24.78
C MET A 181 14.65 -33.35 -25.77
N ILE A 182 14.30 -32.15 -26.19
CA ILE A 182 13.29 -31.89 -27.23
C ILE A 182 13.77 -32.44 -28.58
N ARG A 183 15.05 -32.22 -28.93
CA ARG A 183 15.61 -32.76 -30.17
C ARG A 183 15.61 -34.28 -30.20
N GLU A 184 15.93 -34.96 -29.11
CA GLU A 184 15.86 -36.43 -29.02
C GLU A 184 14.44 -36.96 -29.16
N GLN A 185 13.45 -36.24 -28.60
CA GLN A 185 12.04 -36.61 -28.75
C GLN A 185 11.54 -36.43 -30.18
N ASP A 186 11.90 -35.35 -30.85
CA ASP A 186 11.53 -35.10 -32.26
C ASP A 186 12.17 -36.12 -33.20
N GLN A 187 13.37 -36.62 -32.93
CA GLN A 187 13.99 -37.69 -33.71
C GLN A 187 13.26 -39.05 -33.55
N ARG A 188 12.77 -39.36 -32.33
CA ARG A 188 12.01 -40.59 -32.05
C ARG A 188 10.59 -40.61 -32.65
N ILE A 189 10.03 -39.44 -32.95
CA ILE A 189 8.69 -39.32 -33.57
C ILE A 189 8.78 -39.45 -35.10
N ASN A 190 9.96 -39.19 -35.69
CA ASN A 190 10.18 -39.22 -37.13
C ASN A 190 10.82 -40.53 -37.62
N GLU A 191 11.05 -41.54 -36.75
CA GLU A 191 11.39 -42.92 -37.06
C GLU A 191 10.14 -43.80 -36.96
#